data_1ff96dcca29bbb2fb67a2b74b4ca54c0
#
_entry.id   1ff96dcca29bbb2fb67a2b74b4ca54c0
#
_cell.length_a   1.000
_cell.length_b   1.000
_cell.length_c   1.000
_cell.angle_alpha   90.00
_cell.angle_beta   90.00
_cell.angle_gamma   90.00
#
_symmetry.space_group_name_H-M   'P 1'
#
loop_
_entity.id
_entity.type
_entity.pdbx_description
1 polymer ?
#
loop_
_entity_poly.entity_id
_entity_poly.type
_entity_poly.pdbx_seq_one_letter_code
_entity_poly.pdbx_strand_id
1 'polypeptide(L)'
;SSRTGTVAQAIAIDDAVKAVNAKLLRFEMAIDAGKQCGQGCLFVLGAENISDARRLVEIALEQIDYWAACIYVNEVGHMESHVTPRAGEILHQIFGTPLGKAFGVIGAAPAGIGIVAVDQCMKAAPVDIVWYGSPSHNLTMMNEFSAGISGDVSAVQKALEAGKEVGCELLRVCGITPISITKVHEVCGTDYVKESYTPTSCLKPKEEYSYYFIMALQICNKIHRKGWDYL
;
A
#
# COMPACT_ATOMS: atom_id res chain seq x y z
N SER A 1 -4.62 7.94 6.31
CA SER A 1 -3.78 7.09 7.13
C SER A 1 -2.33 7.14 6.67
N SER A 2 -1.40 7.14 7.60
CA SER A 2 0.04 7.23 7.33
C SER A 2 0.78 5.87 7.45
N ARG A 3 0.07 4.80 7.78
CA ARG A 3 0.71 3.49 8.05
C ARG A 3 0.90 2.62 6.82
N THR A 4 0.20 2.92 5.75
CA THR A 4 0.17 2.08 4.56
C THR A 4 0.17 2.93 3.31
N GLY A 5 0.52 2.31 2.18
CA GLY A 5 0.33 2.91 0.86
C GLY A 5 -1.14 3.09 0.50
N THR A 6 -1.39 3.81 -0.59
CA THR A 6 -2.72 4.13 -1.12
C THR A 6 -3.59 2.90 -1.35
N VAL A 7 -2.99 1.81 -1.84
CA VAL A 7 -3.72 0.59 -2.21
C VAL A 7 -4.31 -0.10 -1.00
N ALA A 8 -3.53 -0.30 0.05
CA ALA A 8 -4.01 -0.91 1.30
C ALA A 8 -5.18 -0.11 1.89
N GLN A 9 -5.10 1.24 1.84
CA GLN A 9 -6.18 2.12 2.28
C GLN A 9 -7.42 1.99 1.39
N ALA A 10 -7.26 1.96 0.07
CA ALA A 10 -8.38 1.81 -0.85
C ALA A 10 -9.12 0.49 -0.67
N ILE A 11 -8.39 -0.63 -0.47
CA ILE A 11 -9.00 -1.94 -0.21
C ILE A 11 -9.72 -1.93 1.15
N ALA A 12 -9.11 -1.38 2.18
CA ALA A 12 -9.74 -1.26 3.51
C ALA A 12 -11.04 -0.44 3.47
N ILE A 13 -11.06 0.65 2.73
CA ILE A 13 -12.26 1.47 2.53
C ILE A 13 -13.30 0.73 1.69
N ASP A 14 -12.89 -0.01 0.67
CA ASP A 14 -13.79 -0.83 -0.15
C ASP A 14 -14.49 -1.89 0.71
N ASP A 15 -13.76 -2.57 1.59
CA ASP A 15 -14.32 -3.53 2.53
C ASP A 15 -15.28 -2.88 3.55
N ALA A 16 -14.92 -1.71 4.05
CA ALA A 16 -15.77 -0.97 4.96
C ALA A 16 -17.09 -0.50 4.30
N VAL A 17 -17.01 0.03 3.07
CA VAL A 17 -18.20 0.45 2.30
C VAL A 17 -19.11 -0.71 1.94
N LYS A 18 -18.56 -1.90 1.66
CA LYS A 18 -19.36 -3.12 1.45
C LYS A 18 -20.14 -3.56 2.71
N ALA A 19 -19.60 -3.24 3.89
CA ALA A 19 -20.17 -3.68 5.17
C ALA A 19 -21.24 -2.74 5.72
N VAL A 20 -21.33 -1.49 5.23
CA VAL A 20 -22.30 -0.48 5.67
C VAL A 20 -22.88 0.26 4.47
N ASN A 21 -24.03 0.94 4.68
CA ASN A 21 -24.64 1.75 3.63
C ASN A 21 -23.93 3.11 3.52
N ALA A 22 -22.82 3.12 2.78
CA ALA A 22 -21.98 4.30 2.56
C ALA A 22 -21.51 4.38 1.12
N LYS A 23 -21.05 5.56 0.70
CA LYS A 23 -20.52 5.79 -0.64
C LYS A 23 -19.30 6.71 -0.62
N LEU A 24 -18.43 6.55 -1.63
CA LEU A 24 -17.33 7.48 -1.88
C LEU A 24 -17.88 8.78 -2.46
N LEU A 25 -17.53 9.89 -1.84
CA LEU A 25 -17.84 11.24 -2.34
C LEU A 25 -16.63 11.88 -3.01
N ARG A 26 -15.43 11.62 -2.50
CA ARG A 26 -14.18 12.18 -3.02
C ARG A 26 -13.00 11.28 -2.66
N PHE A 27 -12.07 11.16 -3.60
CA PHE A 27 -10.78 10.54 -3.41
C PHE A 27 -9.69 11.48 -3.92
N GLU A 28 -8.68 11.67 -3.12
CA GLU A 28 -7.50 12.47 -3.48
C GLU A 28 -6.23 11.77 -3.03
N MET A 29 -5.26 11.74 -3.92
CA MET A 29 -3.88 11.45 -3.58
C MET A 29 -3.16 12.79 -3.39
N ALA A 30 -2.61 13.01 -2.21
CA ALA A 30 -1.87 14.22 -1.93
C ALA A 30 -0.55 14.20 -2.71
N ILE A 31 -0.44 15.10 -3.67
CA ILE A 31 0.80 15.38 -4.40
C ILE A 31 1.24 16.78 -4.01
N ASP A 32 2.28 16.88 -3.21
CA ASP A 32 2.86 18.18 -2.87
C ASP A 32 3.64 18.73 -4.06
N ALA A 33 3.17 19.83 -4.62
CA ALA A 33 3.77 20.47 -5.78
C ALA A 33 5.27 20.74 -5.57
N GLY A 34 6.11 20.19 -6.45
CA GLY A 34 7.55 20.41 -6.46
C GLY A 34 8.33 19.72 -5.35
N LYS A 35 7.68 18.86 -4.56
CA LYS A 35 8.33 18.05 -3.50
C LYS A 35 7.90 16.60 -3.63
N GLN A 36 8.73 15.75 -3.09
CA GLN A 36 8.42 14.32 -3.01
C GLN A 36 7.18 14.12 -2.16
N CYS A 37 6.25 13.44 -2.73
CA CYS A 37 4.91 13.23 -2.25
C CYS A 37 4.85 12.67 -0.83
N GLY A 38 3.92 13.19 -0.03
CA GLY A 38 3.46 12.51 1.17
C GLY A 38 2.75 11.21 0.79
N GLN A 39 2.96 10.16 1.55
CA GLN A 39 2.17 8.95 1.41
C GLN A 39 0.87 9.12 2.18
N GLY A 40 -0.18 9.42 1.50
CA GLY A 40 -1.48 9.56 2.13
C GLY A 40 -2.57 9.77 1.11
N CYS A 41 -3.76 9.36 1.49
CA CYS A 41 -4.96 9.56 0.70
C CYS A 41 -6.01 10.23 1.54
N LEU A 42 -6.80 11.08 0.91
CA LEU A 42 -8.03 11.61 1.47
C LEU A 42 -9.21 10.86 0.84
N PHE A 43 -9.97 10.18 1.69
CA PHE A 43 -11.27 9.63 1.34
C PHE A 43 -12.35 10.43 2.03
N VAL A 44 -13.27 11.02 1.28
CA VAL A 44 -14.49 11.62 1.83
C VAL A 44 -15.63 10.66 1.52
N LEU A 45 -16.24 10.15 2.59
CA LEU A 45 -17.28 9.13 2.53
C LEU A 45 -18.57 9.70 3.08
N GLY A 46 -19.69 9.33 2.50
CA GLY A 46 -21.03 9.71 2.94
C GLY A 46 -21.80 8.50 3.41
N ALA A 47 -22.48 8.64 4.56
CA ALA A 47 -23.45 7.67 5.08
C ALA A 47 -24.75 8.40 5.43
N GLU A 48 -25.88 7.68 5.39
CA GLU A 48 -27.20 8.29 5.66
C GLU A 48 -27.43 8.60 7.13
N ASN A 49 -26.69 7.93 8.02
CA ASN A 49 -26.83 8.14 9.45
C ASN A 49 -25.48 8.04 10.18
N ILE A 50 -25.43 8.55 11.41
CA ILE A 50 -24.21 8.63 12.22
C ILE A 50 -23.69 7.23 12.61
N SER A 51 -24.59 6.26 12.80
CA SER A 51 -24.20 4.89 13.17
C SER A 51 -23.39 4.23 12.05
N ASP A 52 -23.85 4.35 10.81
CA ASP A 52 -23.16 3.83 9.65
C ASP A 52 -21.84 4.57 9.43
N ALA A 53 -21.81 5.90 9.59
CA ALA A 53 -20.59 6.67 9.48
C ALA A 53 -19.53 6.24 10.51
N ARG A 54 -19.94 6.02 11.76
CA ARG A 54 -19.05 5.52 12.81
C ARG A 54 -18.54 4.11 12.49
N ARG A 55 -19.46 3.19 12.15
CA ARG A 55 -19.11 1.80 11.85
C ARG A 55 -18.19 1.69 10.63
N LEU A 56 -18.39 2.53 9.62
CA LEU A 56 -17.52 2.64 8.46
C LEU A 56 -16.06 2.94 8.87
N VAL A 57 -15.86 3.93 9.74
CA VAL A 57 -14.52 4.31 10.21
C VAL A 57 -13.88 3.19 11.03
N GLU A 58 -14.62 2.56 11.92
CA GLU A 58 -14.14 1.43 12.74
C GLU A 58 -13.63 0.29 11.85
N ILE A 59 -14.45 -0.17 10.89
CA ILE A 59 -14.07 -1.25 9.97
C ILE A 59 -12.87 -0.84 9.13
N ALA A 60 -12.85 0.37 8.59
CA ALA A 60 -11.74 0.85 7.78
C ALA A 60 -10.41 0.82 8.55
N LEU A 61 -10.40 1.24 9.82
CA LEU A 61 -9.21 1.24 10.66
C LEU A 61 -8.74 -0.18 10.99
N GLU A 62 -9.66 -1.10 11.30
CA GLU A 62 -9.36 -2.52 11.52
C GLU A 62 -8.73 -3.16 10.26
N GLN A 63 -9.30 -2.88 9.08
CA GLN A 63 -8.83 -3.43 7.82
C GLN A 63 -7.47 -2.85 7.36
N ILE A 64 -7.18 -1.60 7.69
CA ILE A 64 -5.88 -0.99 7.34
C ILE A 64 -4.72 -1.76 7.97
N ASP A 65 -4.83 -2.16 9.23
CA ASP A 65 -3.77 -2.93 9.90
C ASP A 65 -3.58 -4.32 9.28
N TYR A 66 -4.68 -4.95 8.88
CA TYR A 66 -4.63 -6.22 8.13
C TYR A 66 -3.89 -6.09 6.80
N TRP A 67 -4.25 -5.10 5.99
CA TRP A 67 -3.65 -4.89 4.67
C TRP A 67 -2.20 -4.40 4.73
N ALA A 68 -1.80 -3.73 5.82
CA ALA A 68 -0.41 -3.34 6.05
C ALA A 68 0.55 -4.55 6.10
N ALA A 69 0.06 -5.72 6.54
CA ALA A 69 0.87 -6.95 6.59
C ALA A 69 1.34 -7.45 5.21
N CYS A 70 0.71 -6.98 4.14
CA CYS A 70 1.03 -7.34 2.76
C CYS A 70 2.14 -6.49 2.12
N ILE A 71 2.77 -5.62 2.91
CA ILE A 71 3.90 -4.79 2.48
C ILE A 71 5.18 -5.34 3.11
N TYR A 72 6.18 -5.61 2.28
CA TYR A 72 7.48 -6.17 2.63
C TYR A 72 8.56 -5.12 2.38
N VAL A 73 9.48 -4.95 3.31
CA VAL A 73 10.50 -3.90 3.25
C VAL A 73 11.88 -4.42 3.60
N ASN A 74 12.89 -3.82 3.03
CA ASN A 74 14.29 -3.89 3.42
C ASN A 74 14.97 -2.54 3.18
N GLU A 75 16.29 -2.46 3.34
CA GLU A 75 17.07 -1.24 3.15
C GLU A 75 17.13 -0.75 1.70
N VAL A 76 16.80 -1.60 0.73
CA VAL A 76 16.79 -1.25 -0.70
C VAL A 76 15.46 -0.61 -1.11
N GLY A 77 14.34 -1.09 -0.52
CA GLY A 77 13.03 -0.61 -0.90
C GLY A 77 11.89 -1.45 -0.32
N HIS A 78 10.81 -1.57 -1.10
CA HIS A 78 9.64 -2.31 -0.68
C HIS A 78 9.01 -3.10 -1.83
N MET A 79 8.22 -4.09 -1.45
CA MET A 79 7.31 -4.86 -2.29
C MET A 79 5.94 -4.89 -1.62
N GLU A 80 4.90 -4.48 -2.35
CA GLU A 80 3.52 -4.68 -1.90
C GLU A 80 2.80 -5.70 -2.80
N SER A 81 1.93 -6.52 -2.17
CA SER A 81 1.14 -7.52 -2.87
C SER A 81 -0.18 -7.71 -2.15
N HIS A 82 -1.24 -7.15 -2.70
CA HIS A 82 -2.58 -7.17 -2.10
C HIS A 82 -3.56 -7.89 -3.01
N VAL A 83 -4.49 -8.66 -2.44
CA VAL A 83 -5.56 -9.30 -3.19
C VAL A 83 -6.89 -9.21 -2.44
N THR A 84 -7.93 -8.77 -3.13
CA THR A 84 -9.31 -8.93 -2.67
C THR A 84 -10.08 -9.81 -3.66
N PRO A 85 -10.84 -10.81 -3.19
CA PRO A 85 -11.56 -11.71 -4.08
C PRO A 85 -12.71 -11.05 -4.82
N ARG A 86 -13.13 -9.87 -4.37
CA ARG A 86 -14.28 -9.17 -4.92
C ARG A 86 -14.12 -7.65 -4.79
N ALA A 87 -13.77 -7.00 -5.87
CA ALA A 87 -13.74 -5.54 -5.94
C ALA A 87 -15.15 -4.95 -5.80
N GLY A 88 -15.28 -3.94 -4.95
CA GLY A 88 -16.48 -3.13 -4.81
C GLY A 88 -16.36 -1.79 -5.55
N GLU A 89 -17.25 -0.88 -5.20
CA GLU A 89 -17.40 0.41 -5.85
C GLU A 89 -16.15 1.30 -5.70
N ILE A 90 -15.46 1.22 -4.57
CA ILE A 90 -14.28 2.04 -4.31
C ILE A 90 -13.15 1.68 -5.26
N LEU A 91 -12.85 0.38 -5.38
CA LEU A 91 -11.80 -0.11 -6.26
C LEU A 91 -12.15 0.08 -7.74
N HIS A 92 -13.45 0.01 -8.07
CA HIS A 92 -13.93 0.34 -9.41
C HIS A 92 -13.68 1.80 -9.75
N GLN A 93 -14.05 2.73 -8.87
CA GLN A 93 -13.90 4.18 -9.12
C GLN A 93 -12.43 4.62 -9.17
N ILE A 94 -11.56 4.04 -8.33
CA ILE A 94 -10.16 4.47 -8.23
C ILE A 94 -9.29 3.81 -9.30
N PHE A 95 -9.46 2.50 -9.52
CA PHE A 95 -8.56 1.69 -10.35
C PHE A 95 -9.21 1.12 -11.63
N GLY A 96 -10.48 1.41 -11.87
CA GLY A 96 -11.19 0.89 -13.05
C GLY A 96 -11.46 -0.61 -13.00
N THR A 97 -11.33 -1.26 -11.85
CA THR A 97 -11.51 -2.70 -11.70
C THR A 97 -12.96 -3.09 -12.00
N PRO A 98 -13.22 -4.16 -12.78
CA PRO A 98 -14.59 -4.64 -12.98
C PRO A 98 -15.25 -5.03 -11.66
N LEU A 99 -16.46 -4.52 -11.42
CA LEU A 99 -17.24 -4.79 -10.20
C LEU A 99 -17.46 -6.30 -10.00
N GLY A 100 -17.26 -6.76 -8.78
CA GLY A 100 -17.48 -8.15 -8.40
C GLY A 100 -16.39 -9.14 -8.85
N LYS A 101 -15.39 -8.70 -9.61
CA LYS A 101 -14.22 -9.50 -9.97
C LYS A 101 -13.14 -9.41 -8.89
N ALA A 102 -12.24 -10.39 -8.90
CA ALA A 102 -11.06 -10.28 -8.06
C ALA A 102 -10.17 -9.14 -8.54
N PHE A 103 -9.55 -8.48 -7.59
CA PHE A 103 -8.58 -7.42 -7.82
C PHE A 103 -7.33 -7.68 -7.00
N GLY A 104 -6.19 -7.53 -7.64
CA GLY A 104 -4.90 -7.60 -6.98
C GLY A 104 -4.02 -6.43 -7.36
N VAL A 105 -3.17 -6.01 -6.46
CA VAL A 105 -2.11 -5.04 -6.76
C VAL A 105 -0.78 -5.63 -6.41
N ILE A 106 0.17 -5.41 -7.28
CA ILE A 106 1.58 -5.70 -7.06
C ILE A 106 2.40 -4.46 -7.42
N GLY A 107 3.33 -4.09 -6.56
CA GLY A 107 4.18 -2.95 -6.76
C GLY A 107 5.48 -3.04 -6.00
N ALA A 108 6.49 -2.36 -6.47
CA ALA A 108 7.78 -2.28 -5.78
C ALA A 108 8.52 -0.98 -6.09
N ALA A 109 9.32 -0.59 -5.11
CA ALA A 109 10.45 0.33 -5.28
C ALA A 109 11.74 -0.44 -4.93
N PRO A 110 12.78 -0.36 -5.75
CA PRO A 110 12.89 0.37 -7.03
C PRO A 110 11.96 -0.12 -8.14
N ALA A 111 11.56 0.78 -9.03
CA ALA A 111 10.58 0.52 -10.10
C ALA A 111 10.95 -0.66 -11.02
N GLY A 112 12.23 -0.90 -11.27
CA GLY A 112 12.70 -2.04 -12.04
C GLY A 112 12.26 -3.38 -11.44
N ILE A 113 12.22 -3.50 -10.10
CA ILE A 113 11.73 -4.69 -9.40
C ILE A 113 10.22 -4.82 -9.61
N GLY A 114 9.46 -3.72 -9.50
CA GLY A 114 8.03 -3.71 -9.75
C GLY A 114 7.66 -4.15 -11.16
N ILE A 115 8.39 -3.68 -12.17
CA ILE A 115 8.18 -4.09 -13.58
C ILE A 115 8.39 -5.60 -13.75
N VAL A 116 9.47 -6.15 -13.19
CA VAL A 116 9.75 -7.60 -13.28
C VAL A 116 8.70 -8.41 -12.53
N ALA A 117 8.25 -7.95 -11.37
CA ALA A 117 7.20 -8.61 -10.60
C ALA A 117 5.86 -8.64 -11.36
N VAL A 118 5.47 -7.53 -12.00
CA VAL A 118 4.25 -7.47 -12.83
C VAL A 118 4.38 -8.37 -14.05
N ASP A 119 5.50 -8.36 -14.76
CA ASP A 119 5.76 -9.27 -15.89
C ASP A 119 5.61 -10.74 -15.46
N GLN A 120 6.12 -11.09 -14.29
CA GLN A 120 5.96 -12.44 -13.73
C GLN A 120 4.50 -12.77 -13.41
N CYS A 121 3.72 -11.83 -12.88
CA CYS A 121 2.27 -12.02 -12.68
C CYS A 121 1.58 -12.39 -14.00
N MET A 122 1.84 -11.64 -15.06
CA MET A 122 1.23 -11.84 -16.37
C MET A 122 1.61 -13.18 -17.03
N LYS A 123 2.79 -13.72 -16.71
CA LYS A 123 3.26 -15.02 -17.18
C LYS A 123 2.71 -16.19 -16.37
N ALA A 124 2.41 -15.98 -15.10
CA ALA A 124 2.02 -17.05 -14.18
C ALA A 124 0.55 -17.46 -14.29
N ALA A 125 -0.35 -16.56 -14.69
CA ALA A 125 -1.79 -16.83 -14.79
C ALA A 125 -2.48 -15.86 -15.77
N PRO A 126 -3.66 -16.24 -16.32
CA PRO A 126 -4.45 -15.39 -17.20
C PRO A 126 -5.14 -14.29 -16.40
N VAL A 127 -4.52 -13.15 -16.31
CA VAL A 127 -5.03 -11.94 -15.65
C VAL A 127 -4.86 -10.74 -16.56
N ASP A 128 -5.69 -9.71 -16.37
CA ASP A 128 -5.64 -8.46 -17.11
C ASP A 128 -5.10 -7.34 -16.23
N ILE A 129 -4.22 -6.48 -16.78
CA ILE A 129 -3.84 -5.25 -16.13
C ILE A 129 -4.98 -4.25 -16.33
N VAL A 130 -5.58 -3.79 -15.23
CA VAL A 130 -6.67 -2.80 -15.23
C VAL A 130 -6.19 -1.39 -14.86
N TRP A 131 -5.03 -1.30 -14.22
CA TRP A 131 -4.42 -0.05 -13.82
C TRP A 131 -2.91 -0.22 -13.69
N TYR A 132 -2.15 0.84 -13.91
CA TYR A 132 -0.74 0.91 -13.51
C TYR A 132 -0.34 2.32 -13.10
N GLY A 133 0.65 2.40 -12.23
CA GLY A 133 1.27 3.64 -11.79
C GLY A 133 2.77 3.59 -11.93
N SER A 134 3.35 4.73 -12.33
CA SER A 134 4.79 4.93 -12.41
C SER A 134 5.14 6.38 -12.11
N PRO A 135 6.40 6.71 -11.80
CA PRO A 135 6.80 8.09 -11.56
C PRO A 135 6.51 9.03 -12.73
N SER A 136 6.62 8.53 -13.96
CA SER A 136 6.35 9.30 -15.19
C SER A 136 4.88 9.63 -15.41
N HIS A 137 3.97 8.92 -14.75
CA HIS A 137 2.53 9.16 -14.83
C HIS A 137 1.96 9.89 -13.62
N ASN A 138 2.79 10.43 -12.74
CA ASN A 138 2.40 11.12 -11.50
C ASN A 138 1.48 10.29 -10.58
N LEU A 139 1.53 8.96 -10.68
CA LEU A 139 0.63 8.06 -9.96
C LEU A 139 1.35 7.28 -8.86
N THR A 140 2.67 7.25 -8.89
CA THR A 140 3.47 6.65 -7.84
C THR A 140 4.46 7.66 -7.28
N MET A 141 4.75 7.46 -6.04
CA MET A 141 5.70 8.26 -5.33
C MET A 141 7.05 7.59 -5.41
N MET A 142 8.09 8.40 -5.49
CA MET A 142 9.45 7.90 -5.53
C MET A 142 9.68 7.05 -6.80
N ASN A 143 10.67 6.21 -6.78
CA ASN A 143 11.00 5.31 -7.87
C ASN A 143 10.24 3.98 -7.71
N GLU A 144 8.92 4.02 -7.80
CA GLU A 144 8.04 2.88 -7.65
C GLU A 144 7.29 2.57 -8.96
N PHE A 145 7.08 1.30 -9.24
CA PHE A 145 6.14 0.85 -10.27
C PHE A 145 5.14 -0.13 -9.65
N SER A 146 3.85 0.14 -9.88
CA SER A 146 2.76 -0.69 -9.39
C SER A 146 1.74 -0.94 -10.48
N ALA A 147 1.11 -2.11 -10.46
CA ALA A 147 -0.01 -2.45 -11.36
C ALA A 147 -1.15 -3.13 -10.60
N GLY A 148 -2.37 -2.77 -10.98
CA GLY A 148 -3.60 -3.45 -10.60
C GLY A 148 -3.95 -4.50 -11.64
N ILE A 149 -4.20 -5.72 -11.21
CA ILE A 149 -4.60 -6.85 -12.05
C ILE A 149 -5.98 -7.36 -11.64
N SER A 150 -6.72 -7.89 -12.61
CA SER A 150 -8.05 -8.46 -12.38
C SER A 150 -8.24 -9.74 -13.18
N GLY A 151 -9.13 -10.59 -12.73
CA GLY A 151 -9.43 -11.88 -13.35
C GLY A 151 -10.23 -12.76 -12.40
N ASP A 152 -10.14 -14.08 -12.61
CA ASP A 152 -10.69 -15.05 -11.66
C ASP A 152 -9.85 -15.06 -10.39
N VAL A 153 -10.50 -15.32 -9.24
CA VAL A 153 -9.85 -15.24 -7.91
C VAL A 153 -8.56 -16.07 -7.85
N SER A 154 -8.62 -17.32 -8.30
CA SER A 154 -7.47 -18.22 -8.29
C SER A 154 -6.35 -17.78 -9.23
N ALA A 155 -6.70 -17.18 -10.37
CA ALA A 155 -5.73 -16.65 -11.32
C ALA A 155 -5.00 -15.44 -10.72
N VAL A 156 -5.76 -14.50 -10.13
CA VAL A 156 -5.17 -13.30 -9.47
C VAL A 156 -4.28 -13.70 -8.30
N GLN A 157 -4.70 -14.64 -7.45
CA GLN A 157 -3.89 -15.14 -6.34
C GLN A 157 -2.58 -15.76 -6.82
N LYS A 158 -2.66 -16.68 -7.81
CA LYS A 158 -1.47 -17.32 -8.39
C LYS A 158 -0.52 -16.32 -9.04
N ALA A 159 -1.06 -15.34 -9.76
CA ALA A 159 -0.27 -14.27 -10.38
C ALA A 159 0.50 -13.47 -9.31
N LEU A 160 -0.19 -13.04 -8.27
CA LEU A 160 0.42 -12.24 -7.18
C LEU A 160 1.45 -13.03 -6.38
N GLU A 161 1.21 -14.32 -6.11
CA GLU A 161 2.20 -15.18 -5.45
C GLU A 161 3.51 -15.24 -6.25
N ALA A 162 3.42 -15.50 -7.56
CA ALA A 162 4.58 -15.57 -8.43
C ALA A 162 5.32 -14.23 -8.55
N GLY A 163 4.60 -13.13 -8.70
CA GLY A 163 5.19 -11.79 -8.77
C GLY A 163 5.85 -11.36 -7.47
N LYS A 164 5.19 -11.63 -6.33
CA LYS A 164 5.72 -11.37 -5.00
C LYS A 164 6.99 -12.14 -4.72
N GLU A 165 7.03 -13.45 -5.05
CA GLU A 165 8.20 -14.29 -4.87
C GLU A 165 9.42 -13.70 -5.59
N VAL A 166 9.28 -13.37 -6.87
CA VAL A 166 10.35 -12.77 -7.67
C VAL A 166 10.73 -11.38 -7.14
N GLY A 167 9.78 -10.54 -6.80
CA GLY A 167 10.06 -9.19 -6.29
C GLY A 167 10.79 -9.21 -4.95
N CYS A 168 10.36 -10.07 -4.01
CA CYS A 168 11.05 -10.24 -2.74
C CYS A 168 12.45 -10.83 -2.91
N GLU A 169 12.63 -11.75 -3.86
CA GLU A 169 13.95 -12.31 -4.16
C GLU A 169 14.89 -11.25 -4.73
N LEU A 170 14.43 -10.39 -5.64
CA LEU A 170 15.22 -9.29 -6.16
C LEU A 170 15.60 -8.28 -5.08
N LEU A 171 14.68 -7.94 -4.17
CA LEU A 171 15.00 -7.12 -2.99
C LEU A 171 16.06 -7.78 -2.11
N ARG A 172 15.95 -9.10 -1.88
CA ARG A 172 16.92 -9.88 -1.10
C ARG A 172 18.32 -9.91 -1.73
N VAL A 173 18.40 -10.04 -3.06
CA VAL A 173 19.69 -10.04 -3.78
C VAL A 173 20.37 -8.67 -3.70
N CYS A 174 19.59 -7.60 -3.69
CA CYS A 174 20.10 -6.23 -3.60
C CYS A 174 20.37 -5.76 -2.15
N GLY A 175 19.87 -6.51 -1.14
CA GLY A 175 19.97 -6.13 0.26
C GLY A 175 19.84 -7.33 1.22
N ILE A 176 19.08 -7.16 2.30
CA ILE A 176 18.73 -8.24 3.21
C ILE A 176 17.35 -8.83 2.86
N THR A 177 16.98 -9.95 3.48
CA THR A 177 15.66 -10.54 3.29
C THR A 177 14.55 -9.57 3.70
N PRO A 178 13.61 -9.24 2.79
CA PRO A 178 12.51 -8.34 3.13
C PRO A 178 11.60 -8.94 4.21
N ILE A 179 11.13 -8.12 5.13
CA ILE A 179 10.19 -8.50 6.18
C ILE A 179 8.89 -7.70 6.04
N SER A 180 7.77 -8.28 6.49
CA SER A 180 6.50 -7.56 6.54
C SER A 180 6.63 -6.31 7.41
N ILE A 181 6.06 -5.19 6.97
CA ILE A 181 6.10 -3.92 7.70
C ILE A 181 5.49 -4.03 9.11
N THR A 182 4.55 -4.94 9.32
CA THR A 182 3.99 -5.20 10.66
C THR A 182 4.98 -5.87 11.60
N LYS A 183 5.92 -6.65 11.07
CA LYS A 183 6.98 -7.30 11.84
C LYS A 183 8.14 -6.38 12.20
N VAL A 184 8.24 -5.22 11.56
CA VAL A 184 9.26 -4.21 11.92
C VAL A 184 9.10 -3.81 13.39
N HIS A 185 7.87 -3.73 13.89
CA HIS A 185 7.59 -3.45 15.30
C HIS A 185 8.07 -4.55 16.26
N GLU A 186 7.94 -5.82 15.86
CA GLU A 186 8.40 -6.96 16.66
C GLU A 186 9.92 -7.02 16.76
N VAL A 187 10.61 -6.71 15.66
CA VAL A 187 12.07 -6.73 15.57
C VAL A 187 12.71 -5.54 16.29
N CYS A 188 12.05 -4.38 16.24
CA CYS A 188 12.59 -3.13 16.77
C CYS A 188 12.14 -2.83 18.22
N GLY A 189 11.21 -3.62 18.78
CA GLY A 189 10.65 -3.41 20.11
C GLY A 189 9.54 -2.38 20.17
N THR A 190 8.64 -2.53 21.15
CA THR A 190 7.42 -1.70 21.30
C THR A 190 7.71 -0.24 21.67
N ASP A 191 8.85 0.06 22.22
CA ASP A 191 9.24 1.42 22.60
C ASP A 191 9.57 2.31 21.41
N TYR A 192 9.85 1.69 20.28
CA TYR A 192 10.15 2.37 19.04
C TYR A 192 8.97 3.18 18.47
N VAL A 193 7.75 2.76 18.76
CA VAL A 193 6.53 3.46 18.32
C VAL A 193 6.27 4.72 19.12
N LYS A 194 6.75 4.79 20.36
CA LYS A 194 6.49 5.90 21.27
C LYS A 194 7.46 7.07 21.14
N GLU A 195 8.72 6.83 20.75
CA GLU A 195 9.74 7.88 20.93
C GLU A 195 10.29 8.52 19.65
N SER A 196 10.08 8.03 18.51
CA SER A 196 10.51 8.55 17.21
C SER A 196 10.91 7.42 16.27
N TYR A 197 10.10 7.22 15.33
CA TYR A 197 10.42 6.35 14.22
C TYR A 197 11.55 6.98 13.41
N THR A 198 12.77 6.72 13.78
CA THR A 198 13.91 6.89 12.90
C THR A 198 14.32 5.50 12.42
N PRO A 199 14.19 5.20 11.14
CA PRO A 199 14.57 3.89 10.54
C PRO A 199 16.01 3.50 10.85
N THR A 200 16.82 4.50 11.15
CA THR A 200 18.24 4.42 11.47
C THR A 200 18.58 3.63 12.73
N SER A 201 17.62 3.32 13.61
CA SER A 201 17.93 2.59 14.85
C SER A 201 17.72 1.07 14.73
N CYS A 202 16.85 0.62 13.83
CA CYS A 202 16.57 -0.81 13.64
C CYS A 202 17.42 -1.46 12.58
N LEU A 203 17.61 -0.73 11.51
CA LEU A 203 18.54 -1.10 10.46
C LEU A 203 19.71 -0.15 10.66
N LYS A 204 20.79 -0.56 11.35
CA LYS A 204 22.01 0.25 11.35
C LYS A 204 22.36 0.53 9.90
N PRO A 205 22.07 1.71 9.34
CA PRO A 205 22.41 1.99 7.97
C PRO A 205 23.94 1.96 7.91
N LYS A 206 24.50 1.17 7.06
CA LYS A 206 25.79 1.53 6.50
C LYS A 206 25.58 2.90 5.86
N GLU A 207 26.51 3.80 5.94
CA GLU A 207 26.44 5.21 5.53
C GLU A 207 25.98 5.47 4.07
N GLU A 208 25.69 4.40 3.29
CA GLU A 208 25.30 4.41 1.88
C GLU A 208 23.81 4.15 1.63
N TYR A 209 22.94 4.05 2.68
CA TYR A 209 21.56 3.66 2.47
C TYR A 209 20.68 4.77 1.93
N SER A 210 19.92 4.38 0.91
CA SER A 210 19.14 5.27 0.09
C SER A 210 18.27 6.21 0.94
N TYR A 211 18.55 7.48 0.77
CA TYR A 211 17.82 8.66 1.25
C TYR A 211 16.28 8.51 1.16
N TYR A 212 15.79 7.70 0.25
CA TYR A 212 14.37 7.50 -0.03
C TYR A 212 13.62 6.65 1.00
N PHE A 213 14.24 5.59 1.51
CA PHE A 213 13.63 4.78 2.57
C PHE A 213 13.51 5.56 3.88
N ILE A 214 14.55 6.30 4.23
CA ILE A 214 14.56 7.18 5.39
C ILE A 214 13.48 8.25 5.27
N MET A 215 13.25 8.80 4.07
CA MET A 215 12.23 9.81 3.84
C MET A 215 10.80 9.27 3.93
N ALA A 216 10.50 8.11 3.37
CA ALA A 216 9.18 7.51 3.43
C ALA A 216 8.75 7.27 4.89
N LEU A 217 9.66 6.81 5.71
CA LEU A 217 9.43 6.57 7.13
C LEU A 217 9.41 7.87 7.97
N GLN A 218 10.20 8.90 7.63
CA GLN A 218 10.18 10.20 8.30
C GLN A 218 8.89 10.98 8.02
N ILE A 219 8.30 10.85 6.83
CA ILE A 219 7.02 11.46 6.48
C ILE A 219 5.89 10.82 7.29
N CYS A 220 5.87 9.50 7.40
CA CYS A 220 4.92 8.79 8.25
C CYS A 220 4.95 9.29 9.71
N ASN A 221 6.13 9.60 10.25
CA ASN A 221 6.29 10.12 11.61
C ASN A 221 5.88 11.58 11.80
N LYS A 222 6.17 12.44 10.82
CA LYS A 222 5.81 13.85 10.90
C LYS A 222 4.30 14.06 10.95
N ILE A 223 3.56 13.22 10.25
CA ILE A 223 2.10 13.25 10.21
C ILE A 223 1.53 12.74 11.53
N HIS A 224 2.10 11.68 12.10
CA HIS A 224 1.65 11.12 13.37
C HIS A 224 1.84 12.07 14.56
N ARG A 225 2.86 12.91 14.56
CA ARG A 225 3.11 13.89 15.64
C ARG A 225 2.23 15.14 15.61
N LYS A 226 1.57 15.44 14.48
CA LYS A 226 0.78 16.66 14.30
C LYS A 226 -0.73 16.44 14.22
N GLY A 227 -1.22 15.21 14.23
CA GLY A 227 -2.55 14.90 13.73
C GLY A 227 -3.66 14.64 14.74
N TRP A 228 -3.39 14.53 16.03
CA TRP A 228 -4.42 14.09 16.98
C TRP A 228 -4.87 15.12 18.01
N ASP A 229 -4.28 16.32 18.02
CA ASP A 229 -4.70 17.38 18.94
C ASP A 229 -5.82 18.28 18.39
N TYR A 230 -6.41 17.94 17.22
CA TYR A 230 -7.43 18.74 16.55
C TYR A 230 -8.65 17.91 16.06
N LEU A 231 -9.09 16.93 16.81
CA LEU A 231 -10.44 16.35 16.63
C LEU A 231 -11.13 16.18 17.98
#